data_2f2270d7fc43561b222ba49c2a6efe8e
#
_entry.id   2f2270d7fc43561b222ba49c2a6efe8e
#
_cell.length_a   1.000
_cell.length_b   1.000
_cell.length_c   1.000
_cell.angle_alpha   90.00
_cell.angle_beta   90.00
_cell.angle_gamma   90.00
#
_symmetry.space_group_name_H-M   'P 1'
#
loop_
_entity.id
_entity.type
_entity.pdbx_description
1 polymer ?
#
loop_
_entity_poly.entity_id
_entity_poly.type
_entity_poly.pdbx_seq_one_letter_code
_entity_poly.pdbx_strand_id
1 'polypeptide(L)'
;MTLFGGTAAYATGVVAEHSKHPIYVDGEQVQMEAYIINGNNYVKLRDIGKVVGFNVFWKDGVQVDSSSPYTGEEPKQEMPEETVLNAEAACQEIVDLTNDLRREHGLSALTKNDKLMEAAQVRAEEMAATSTYSHTRPNGEKYYTVTNCPYTAENIHRIATRYLIQHGVGLAEAAVDGWSNSEGHLKNMLNNQLSSIGVGIAKGVNASDEESWYCVQLFLYDGYVISQVDTFAA
;
A
#
# COMPACT_ATOMS: atom_id res chain seq x y z
N MET A 1 38.59 -58.72 -22.21
CA MET A 1 38.15 -58.78 -20.81
C MET A 1 38.04 -57.35 -20.34
N THR A 2 36.88 -56.77 -20.45
CA THR A 2 36.60 -55.35 -20.18
C THR A 2 35.92 -55.27 -18.82
N LEU A 3 36.61 -54.71 -17.84
CA LEU A 3 36.06 -54.43 -16.51
C LEU A 3 35.17 -53.21 -16.59
N PHE A 4 33.87 -53.38 -16.38
CA PHE A 4 32.94 -52.32 -16.09
C PHE A 4 33.10 -51.92 -14.62
N GLY A 5 33.77 -50.79 -14.38
CA GLY A 5 33.76 -50.11 -13.10
C GLY A 5 32.41 -49.42 -12.87
N GLY A 6 31.53 -50.05 -12.12
CA GLY A 6 30.32 -49.42 -11.64
C GLY A 6 30.65 -48.36 -10.59
N THR A 7 30.39 -47.09 -10.88
CA THR A 7 30.38 -46.01 -9.88
C THR A 7 29.17 -46.20 -8.98
N ALA A 8 29.40 -46.60 -7.73
CA ALA A 8 28.37 -46.61 -6.70
C ALA A 8 27.97 -45.15 -6.41
N ALA A 9 26.75 -44.76 -6.77
CA ALA A 9 26.16 -43.50 -6.34
C ALA A 9 25.79 -43.65 -4.84
N TYR A 10 26.52 -43.00 -3.97
CA TYR A 10 26.14 -42.88 -2.57
C TYR A 10 25.03 -41.83 -2.47
N ALA A 11 23.81 -42.29 -2.25
CA ALA A 11 22.72 -41.39 -1.85
C ALA A 11 22.96 -40.98 -0.38
N THR A 12 23.41 -39.75 -0.15
CA THR A 12 23.46 -39.15 1.19
C THR A 12 22.04 -38.74 1.60
N GLY A 13 21.18 -39.73 1.84
CA GLY A 13 19.83 -39.50 2.36
C GLY A 13 19.86 -39.43 3.87
N VAL A 14 19.14 -38.47 4.45
CA VAL A 14 18.87 -38.46 5.88
C VAL A 14 17.81 -39.54 6.15
N VAL A 15 18.17 -40.53 7.03
CA VAL A 15 17.21 -41.55 7.44
C VAL A 15 16.27 -40.98 8.48
N ALA A 16 14.97 -40.96 8.16
CA ALA A 16 13.91 -40.54 9.06
C ALA A 16 13.07 -41.77 9.45
N GLU A 17 12.93 -42.04 10.73
CA GLU A 17 12.12 -43.12 11.26
C GLU A 17 10.85 -42.55 11.88
N HIS A 18 9.70 -43.25 11.76
CA HIS A 18 8.46 -42.82 12.42
C HIS A 18 8.66 -42.81 13.94
N SER A 19 8.37 -41.69 14.57
CA SER A 19 8.38 -41.57 16.03
C SER A 19 7.14 -42.23 16.62
N LYS A 20 7.37 -43.02 17.68
CA LYS A 20 6.28 -43.59 18.51
C LYS A 20 6.08 -42.79 19.78
N HIS A 21 6.75 -41.67 19.96
CA HIS A 21 6.63 -40.84 21.14
C HIS A 21 5.31 -40.08 21.09
N PRO A 22 4.51 -40.08 22.15
CA PRO A 22 3.32 -39.24 22.22
C PRO A 22 3.72 -37.77 22.23
N ILE A 23 2.92 -36.93 21.57
CA ILE A 23 3.11 -35.48 21.53
C ILE A 23 2.02 -34.84 22.36
N TYR A 24 2.40 -33.88 23.20
CA TYR A 24 1.49 -33.14 24.06
C TYR A 24 1.61 -31.65 23.72
N VAL A 25 0.44 -30.95 23.67
CA VAL A 25 0.34 -29.51 23.59
C VAL A 25 -0.49 -29.07 24.78
N ASP A 26 0.04 -28.18 25.60
CA ASP A 26 -0.61 -27.67 26.84
C ASP A 26 -1.10 -28.77 27.79
N GLY A 27 -0.40 -29.92 27.80
CA GLY A 27 -0.71 -31.08 28.63
C GLY A 27 -1.72 -32.05 28.01
N GLU A 28 -2.32 -31.77 26.87
CA GLU A 28 -3.22 -32.63 26.13
C GLU A 28 -2.50 -33.40 25.02
N GLN A 29 -2.74 -34.72 24.94
CA GLN A 29 -2.14 -35.55 23.90
C GLN A 29 -2.81 -35.24 22.55
N VAL A 30 -1.96 -34.92 21.55
CA VAL A 30 -2.40 -34.61 20.19
C VAL A 30 -1.92 -35.68 19.20
N GLN A 31 -2.73 -35.90 18.17
CA GLN A 31 -2.38 -36.82 17.10
C GLN A 31 -1.71 -36.05 15.96
N MET A 32 -0.40 -36.29 15.78
CA MET A 32 0.33 -35.78 14.64
C MET A 32 1.47 -36.71 14.24
N GLU A 33 1.82 -36.66 12.96
CA GLU A 33 2.91 -37.43 12.40
C GLU A 33 4.25 -36.84 12.82
N ALA A 34 5.11 -37.67 13.44
CA ALA A 34 6.45 -37.26 13.85
C ALA A 34 7.50 -38.26 13.37
N TYR A 35 8.72 -37.76 13.17
CA TYR A 35 9.87 -38.53 12.72
C TYR A 35 11.03 -38.31 13.65
N ILE A 36 11.87 -39.36 13.79
CA ILE A 36 13.15 -39.27 14.48
C ILE A 36 14.24 -39.14 13.42
N ILE A 37 15.01 -38.08 13.51
CA ILE A 37 16.20 -37.86 12.68
C ILE A 37 17.35 -37.51 13.59
N ASN A 38 18.42 -38.28 13.53
CA ASN A 38 19.59 -38.11 14.39
C ASN A 38 19.24 -37.97 15.89
N GLY A 39 18.27 -38.77 16.37
CA GLY A 39 17.84 -38.78 17.77
C GLY A 39 16.90 -37.64 18.18
N ASN A 40 16.52 -36.74 17.28
CA ASN A 40 15.57 -35.65 17.55
C ASN A 40 14.23 -35.92 16.89
N ASN A 41 13.16 -35.49 17.56
CA ASN A 41 11.79 -35.54 16.99
C ASN A 41 11.55 -34.36 16.09
N TYR A 42 11.01 -34.64 14.91
CA TYR A 42 10.60 -33.65 13.92
C TYR A 42 9.12 -33.81 13.63
N VAL A 43 8.38 -32.71 13.57
CA VAL A 43 6.99 -32.67 13.18
C VAL A 43 6.80 -31.67 12.05
N LYS A 44 5.74 -31.84 11.26
CA LYS A 44 5.42 -30.87 10.20
C LYS A 44 4.98 -29.58 10.84
N LEU A 45 5.60 -28.46 10.46
CA LEU A 45 5.25 -27.14 10.97
C LEU A 45 3.76 -26.80 10.82
N ARG A 46 3.16 -27.25 9.71
CA ARG A 46 1.70 -27.08 9.46
C ARG A 46 0.84 -27.84 10.47
N ASP A 47 1.26 -29.00 10.92
CA ASP A 47 0.50 -29.79 11.88
C ASP A 47 0.56 -29.15 13.28
N ILE A 48 1.70 -28.58 13.66
CA ILE A 48 1.83 -27.74 14.84
C ILE A 48 0.94 -26.50 14.72
N GLY A 49 0.99 -25.79 13.57
CA GLY A 49 0.16 -24.60 13.33
C GLY A 49 -1.32 -24.87 13.53
N LYS A 50 -1.84 -26.01 13.05
CA LYS A 50 -3.24 -26.42 13.25
C LYS A 50 -3.62 -26.59 14.71
N VAL A 51 -2.74 -27.14 15.52
CA VAL A 51 -3.01 -27.47 16.92
C VAL A 51 -2.83 -26.28 17.84
N VAL A 52 -1.78 -25.50 17.61
CA VAL A 52 -1.42 -24.32 18.43
C VAL A 52 -2.16 -23.07 18.00
N GLY A 53 -2.65 -23.03 16.76
CA GLY A 53 -3.49 -21.93 16.25
C GLY A 53 -2.72 -20.81 15.57
N PHE A 54 -1.62 -21.13 14.87
CA PHE A 54 -0.96 -20.18 14.00
C PHE A 54 -0.98 -20.63 12.53
N ASN A 55 -0.92 -19.66 11.59
CA ASN A 55 -0.95 -19.99 10.17
C ASN A 55 0.45 -20.30 9.61
N VAL A 56 0.49 -21.25 8.67
CA VAL A 56 1.69 -21.61 7.92
C VAL A 56 1.34 -21.74 6.45
N PHE A 57 1.92 -20.89 5.62
CA PHE A 57 1.66 -20.85 4.18
C PHE A 57 2.96 -20.67 3.37
N TRP A 58 2.86 -20.75 2.06
CA TRP A 58 4.00 -20.56 1.16
C TRP A 58 3.82 -19.27 0.37
N LYS A 59 4.82 -18.36 0.48
CA LYS A 59 4.97 -17.17 -0.37
C LYS A 59 6.46 -16.86 -0.45
N ASP A 60 7.09 -17.20 -1.58
CA ASP A 60 8.55 -17.05 -1.79
C ASP A 60 9.40 -17.73 -0.69
N GLY A 61 8.78 -18.62 0.07
CA GLY A 61 9.34 -19.33 1.23
C GLY A 61 8.24 -19.78 2.17
N VAL A 62 8.63 -20.52 3.24
CA VAL A 62 7.69 -20.87 4.31
C VAL A 62 7.47 -19.66 5.21
N GLN A 63 6.23 -19.21 5.28
CA GLN A 63 5.79 -18.13 6.16
C GLN A 63 5.08 -18.70 7.38
N VAL A 64 5.30 -18.08 8.54
CA VAL A 64 4.62 -18.38 9.79
C VAL A 64 3.99 -17.11 10.29
N ASP A 65 2.66 -17.07 10.35
CA ASP A 65 1.89 -15.97 10.92
C ASP A 65 1.30 -16.43 12.25
N SER A 66 1.89 -15.93 13.34
CA SER A 66 1.47 -16.28 14.71
C SER A 66 0.22 -15.54 15.17
N SER A 67 -0.28 -14.61 14.39
CA SER A 67 -1.46 -13.80 14.73
C SER A 67 -2.77 -14.32 14.13
N SER A 68 -2.68 -15.22 13.15
CA SER A 68 -3.83 -15.75 12.43
C SER A 68 -3.98 -17.26 12.63
N PRO A 69 -5.21 -17.79 12.75
CA PRO A 69 -5.45 -19.23 12.85
C PRO A 69 -5.01 -19.94 11.57
N TYR A 70 -4.69 -21.22 11.67
CA TYR A 70 -4.23 -22.02 10.55
C TYR A 70 -5.28 -22.12 9.43
N THR A 71 -4.93 -21.65 8.24
CA THR A 71 -5.70 -21.84 7.00
C THR A 71 -4.89 -22.62 5.95
N GLY A 72 -3.56 -22.59 6.03
CA GLY A 72 -2.65 -23.15 5.03
C GLY A 72 -2.50 -22.28 3.78
N GLU A 73 -3.18 -21.15 3.74
CA GLU A 73 -3.16 -20.16 2.66
C GLU A 73 -2.61 -18.84 3.18
N GLU A 74 -2.04 -18.04 2.29
CA GLU A 74 -1.68 -16.67 2.61
C GLU A 74 -2.91 -15.94 3.16
N PRO A 75 -2.81 -15.27 4.33
CA PRO A 75 -3.92 -14.48 4.82
C PRO A 75 -4.34 -13.50 3.73
N LYS A 76 -5.59 -13.60 3.29
CA LYS A 76 -6.19 -12.51 2.54
C LYS A 76 -6.29 -11.37 3.53
N GLN A 77 -5.50 -10.33 3.30
CA GLN A 77 -5.74 -9.07 3.99
C GLN A 77 -7.10 -8.56 3.51
N GLU A 78 -8.14 -9.01 4.18
CA GLU A 78 -9.43 -8.34 4.14
C GLU A 78 -9.27 -7.06 4.95
N MET A 79 -8.66 -6.06 4.35
CA MET A 79 -8.89 -4.71 4.81
C MET A 79 -10.39 -4.47 4.61
N PRO A 80 -11.12 -4.02 5.64
CA PRO A 80 -12.51 -3.64 5.45
C PRO A 80 -12.54 -2.64 4.30
N GLU A 81 -13.24 -2.95 3.24
CA GLU A 81 -13.34 -2.14 2.02
C GLU A 81 -13.73 -0.69 2.35
N GLU A 82 -14.49 -0.52 3.41
CA GLU A 82 -14.91 0.76 3.96
C GLU A 82 -13.77 1.61 4.60
N THR A 83 -12.74 0.98 5.17
CA THR A 83 -11.68 1.71 5.88
C THR A 83 -10.55 2.17 4.94
N VAL A 84 -10.33 1.43 3.83
CA VAL A 84 -9.27 1.74 2.86
C VAL A 84 -9.70 2.81 1.86
N LEU A 85 -10.98 2.99 1.64
CA LEU A 85 -11.54 3.66 0.46
C LEU A 85 -12.46 4.83 0.80
N ASN A 86 -12.40 5.37 2.02
CA ASN A 86 -13.09 6.62 2.34
C ASN A 86 -12.28 7.81 1.83
N ALA A 87 -12.61 8.31 0.63
CA ALA A 87 -11.91 9.40 -0.02
C ALA A 87 -11.89 10.68 0.83
N GLU A 88 -12.96 10.99 1.56
CA GLU A 88 -13.05 12.19 2.40
C GLU A 88 -12.09 12.09 3.60
N ALA A 89 -12.08 10.95 4.30
CA ALA A 89 -11.15 10.71 5.39
C ALA A 89 -9.70 10.71 4.89
N ALA A 90 -9.43 10.10 3.73
CA ALA A 90 -8.11 10.08 3.13
C ALA A 90 -7.61 11.48 2.73
N CYS A 91 -8.49 12.38 2.29
CA CYS A 91 -8.11 13.78 2.02
C CYS A 91 -7.56 14.48 3.27
N GLN A 92 -8.22 14.31 4.42
CA GLN A 92 -7.74 14.90 5.67
C GLN A 92 -6.43 14.24 6.12
N GLU A 93 -6.34 12.95 6.06
CA GLU A 93 -5.14 12.19 6.42
C GLU A 93 -3.93 12.57 5.57
N ILE A 94 -4.11 12.82 4.26
CA ILE A 94 -3.04 13.32 3.38
C ILE A 94 -2.53 14.69 3.84
N VAL A 95 -3.44 15.59 4.27
CA VAL A 95 -3.04 16.90 4.83
C VAL A 95 -2.20 16.71 6.08
N ASP A 96 -2.63 15.82 6.97
CA ASP A 96 -1.95 15.56 8.24
C ASP A 96 -0.57 14.92 8.00
N LEU A 97 -0.47 13.87 7.17
CA LEU A 97 0.80 13.23 6.80
C LEU A 97 1.77 14.19 6.10
N THR A 98 1.26 15.07 5.23
CA THR A 98 2.08 16.11 4.59
C THR A 98 2.63 17.09 5.63
N ASN A 99 1.83 17.48 6.62
CA ASN A 99 2.25 18.36 7.67
C ASN A 99 3.21 17.69 8.68
N ASP A 100 3.07 16.38 8.90
CA ASP A 100 4.02 15.60 9.68
C ASP A 100 5.39 15.57 9.00
N LEU A 101 5.41 15.25 7.70
CA LEU A 101 6.63 15.29 6.89
C LEU A 101 7.30 16.67 6.92
N ARG A 102 6.53 17.75 6.80
CA ARG A 102 7.05 19.13 6.91
C ARG A 102 7.65 19.41 8.26
N ARG A 103 6.99 18.98 9.34
CA ARG A 103 7.47 19.13 10.72
C ARG A 103 8.79 18.40 10.95
N GLU A 104 8.94 17.18 10.40
CA GLU A 104 10.20 16.41 10.46
C GLU A 104 11.35 17.13 9.76
N HIS A 105 11.05 17.95 8.76
CA HIS A 105 12.03 18.79 8.06
C HIS A 105 12.15 20.21 8.62
N GLY A 106 11.56 20.49 9.81
CA GLY A 106 11.65 21.78 10.48
C GLY A 106 10.86 22.92 9.81
N LEU A 107 9.86 22.57 8.99
CA LEU A 107 9.01 23.53 8.29
C LEU A 107 7.68 23.74 9.03
N SER A 108 7.09 24.92 8.86
CA SER A 108 5.75 25.20 9.36
C SER A 108 4.69 24.35 8.64
N ALA A 109 3.66 23.95 9.38
CA ALA A 109 2.51 23.27 8.80
C ALA A 109 1.77 24.18 7.79
N LEU A 110 1.24 23.57 6.75
CA LEU A 110 0.34 24.22 5.80
C LEU A 110 -1.07 24.28 6.39
N THR A 111 -1.77 25.37 6.16
CA THR A 111 -3.17 25.53 6.55
C THR A 111 -4.07 24.88 5.50
N LYS A 112 -4.98 24.00 5.93
CA LYS A 112 -6.04 23.48 5.06
C LYS A 112 -6.89 24.64 4.55
N ASN A 113 -7.09 24.71 3.24
CA ASN A 113 -7.85 25.78 2.59
C ASN A 113 -9.02 25.18 1.80
N ASP A 114 -10.24 25.56 2.15
CA ASP A 114 -11.46 24.97 1.57
C ASP A 114 -11.57 25.16 0.06
N LYS A 115 -11.15 26.31 -0.47
CA LYS A 115 -11.13 26.53 -1.93
C LYS A 115 -10.08 25.70 -2.64
N LEU A 116 -8.92 25.44 -2.00
CA LEU A 116 -7.95 24.49 -2.53
C LEU A 116 -8.47 23.06 -2.47
N MET A 117 -9.22 22.68 -1.42
CA MET A 117 -9.86 21.37 -1.32
C MET A 117 -10.85 21.19 -2.48
N GLU A 118 -11.73 22.17 -2.70
CA GLU A 118 -12.69 22.17 -3.82
C GLU A 118 -11.95 22.07 -5.17
N ALA A 119 -10.93 22.88 -5.40
CA ALA A 119 -10.17 22.90 -6.64
C ALA A 119 -9.40 21.58 -6.88
N ALA A 120 -8.83 21.00 -5.83
CA ALA A 120 -8.14 19.71 -5.90
C ALA A 120 -9.14 18.57 -6.22
N GLN A 121 -10.36 18.64 -5.66
CA GLN A 121 -11.41 17.68 -5.97
C GLN A 121 -11.83 17.76 -7.43
N VAL A 122 -12.05 18.97 -7.98
CA VAL A 122 -12.32 19.17 -9.41
C VAL A 122 -11.21 18.56 -10.27
N ARG A 123 -9.94 18.78 -9.92
CA ARG A 123 -8.81 18.20 -10.66
C ARG A 123 -8.76 16.67 -10.61
N ALA A 124 -9.08 16.08 -9.46
CA ALA A 124 -9.14 14.63 -9.32
C ALA A 124 -10.30 14.05 -10.19
N GLU A 125 -11.46 14.68 -10.18
CA GLU A 125 -12.63 14.30 -10.98
C GLU A 125 -12.39 14.43 -12.48
N GLU A 126 -11.74 15.51 -12.93
CA GLU A 126 -11.33 15.69 -14.34
C GLU A 126 -10.46 14.53 -14.83
N MET A 127 -9.45 14.13 -14.05
CA MET A 127 -8.56 13.04 -14.40
C MET A 127 -9.28 11.68 -14.36
N ALA A 128 -10.14 11.46 -13.37
CA ALA A 128 -10.91 10.21 -13.23
C ALA A 128 -11.91 10.03 -14.37
N ALA A 129 -12.66 11.09 -14.73
CA ALA A 129 -13.66 11.07 -15.79
C ALA A 129 -13.07 10.84 -17.19
N THR A 130 -11.85 11.34 -17.42
CA THR A 130 -11.17 11.22 -18.73
C THR A 130 -10.11 10.13 -18.80
N SER A 131 -9.92 9.37 -17.71
CA SER A 131 -8.82 8.38 -17.57
C SER A 131 -7.44 8.98 -17.86
N THR A 132 -7.28 10.28 -17.64
CA THR A 132 -6.08 11.05 -17.99
C THR A 132 -5.25 11.33 -16.74
N TYR A 133 -3.95 11.14 -16.80
CA TYR A 133 -3.01 11.48 -15.74
C TYR A 133 -2.08 12.60 -16.21
N SER A 134 -2.46 13.86 -15.93
CA SER A 134 -1.77 15.02 -16.49
C SER A 134 -1.98 16.30 -15.66
N HIS A 135 -0.93 17.16 -15.65
CA HIS A 135 -1.04 18.54 -15.16
C HIS A 135 -1.77 19.49 -16.13
N THR A 136 -2.19 18.98 -17.28
CA THR A 136 -3.05 19.70 -18.22
C THR A 136 -4.49 19.25 -18.01
N ARG A 137 -5.41 20.20 -17.90
CA ARG A 137 -6.85 19.95 -17.75
C ARG A 137 -7.46 19.40 -19.05
N PRO A 138 -8.61 18.74 -19.04
CA PRO A 138 -9.25 18.21 -20.24
C PRO A 138 -9.55 19.28 -21.31
N ASN A 139 -9.76 20.52 -20.90
CA ASN A 139 -9.94 21.67 -21.82
C ASN A 139 -8.63 22.18 -22.46
N GLY A 140 -7.49 21.55 -22.16
CA GLY A 140 -6.18 21.93 -22.68
C GLY A 140 -5.45 23.02 -21.88
N GLU A 141 -6.06 23.54 -20.84
CA GLU A 141 -5.48 24.57 -19.97
C GLU A 141 -4.52 23.97 -18.92
N LYS A 142 -3.77 24.85 -18.25
CA LYS A 142 -2.90 24.48 -17.14
C LYS A 142 -3.71 24.18 -15.88
N TYR A 143 -3.21 23.29 -15.00
CA TYR A 143 -3.88 22.91 -13.77
C TYR A 143 -4.31 24.09 -12.90
N TYR A 144 -3.51 25.15 -12.82
CA TYR A 144 -3.79 26.32 -11.97
C TYR A 144 -5.01 27.14 -12.41
N THR A 145 -5.52 26.94 -13.63
CA THR A 145 -6.74 27.63 -14.07
C THR A 145 -7.97 27.19 -13.28
N VAL A 146 -7.92 26.01 -12.64
CA VAL A 146 -8.98 25.59 -11.73
C VAL A 146 -9.16 26.55 -10.54
N THR A 147 -8.10 27.21 -10.10
CA THR A 147 -8.12 28.23 -9.03
C THR A 147 -8.07 29.67 -9.57
N ASN A 148 -7.90 29.82 -10.88
CA ASN A 148 -7.59 31.09 -11.52
C ASN A 148 -6.42 31.84 -10.84
N CYS A 149 -5.48 31.09 -10.23
CA CYS A 149 -4.33 31.62 -9.52
C CYS A 149 -3.05 30.87 -9.98
N PRO A 150 -2.14 31.53 -10.72
CA PRO A 150 -0.91 30.87 -11.18
C PRO A 150 0.13 30.64 -10.08
N TYR A 151 -0.11 31.16 -8.87
CA TYR A 151 0.78 30.99 -7.72
C TYR A 151 0.35 29.79 -6.86
N THR A 152 0.18 28.67 -7.57
CA THR A 152 -0.11 27.36 -6.96
C THR A 152 0.90 26.33 -7.44
N ALA A 153 1.05 25.24 -6.70
CA ALA A 153 1.77 24.03 -7.11
C ALA A 153 0.83 22.84 -7.07
N GLU A 154 1.07 21.84 -7.92
CA GLU A 154 0.26 20.63 -7.98
C GLU A 154 1.13 19.39 -7.86
N ASN A 155 0.71 18.45 -7.00
CA ASN A 155 1.14 17.06 -7.03
C ASN A 155 -0.06 16.21 -7.44
N ILE A 156 0.17 15.27 -8.36
CA ILE A 156 -0.83 14.28 -8.76
C ILE A 156 -0.28 12.88 -8.54
N HIS A 157 -1.16 11.93 -8.18
CA HIS A 157 -0.82 10.52 -8.10
C HIS A 157 -2.01 9.68 -8.55
N ARG A 158 -1.74 8.56 -9.22
CA ARG A 158 -2.74 7.58 -9.58
C ARG A 158 -2.36 6.24 -8.99
N ILE A 159 -3.26 5.66 -8.20
CA ILE A 159 -3.04 4.45 -7.43
C ILE A 159 -4.09 3.42 -7.84
N ALA A 160 -3.67 2.26 -8.33
CA ALA A 160 -4.58 1.17 -8.65
C ALA A 160 -5.20 0.60 -7.36
N THR A 161 -6.52 0.38 -7.34
CA THR A 161 -7.21 -0.22 -6.18
C THR A 161 -6.59 -1.56 -5.80
N ARG A 162 -6.24 -2.39 -6.78
CA ARG A 162 -5.59 -3.68 -6.52
C ARG A 162 -4.26 -3.54 -5.78
N TYR A 163 -3.50 -2.44 -6.01
CA TYR A 163 -2.24 -2.19 -5.30
C TYR A 163 -2.49 -2.00 -3.80
N LEU A 164 -3.49 -1.18 -3.44
CA LEU A 164 -3.87 -0.92 -2.04
C LEU A 164 -4.26 -2.23 -1.34
N ILE A 165 -5.12 -3.03 -1.99
CA ILE A 165 -5.59 -4.31 -1.46
C ILE A 165 -4.42 -5.31 -1.33
N GLN A 166 -3.58 -5.42 -2.35
CA GLN A 166 -2.48 -6.39 -2.38
C GLN A 166 -1.41 -6.11 -1.31
N HIS A 167 -1.15 -4.83 -1.01
CA HIS A 167 -0.11 -4.43 -0.07
C HIS A 167 -0.66 -4.06 1.31
N GLY A 168 -2.00 -4.02 1.47
CA GLY A 168 -2.63 -3.66 2.73
C GLY A 168 -2.29 -2.25 3.22
N VAL A 169 -2.16 -1.32 2.28
CA VAL A 169 -1.81 0.08 2.58
C VAL A 169 -3.01 0.99 2.39
N GLY A 170 -3.13 2.00 3.24
CA GLY A 170 -4.16 3.03 3.14
C GLY A 170 -3.97 3.92 1.91
N LEU A 171 -5.06 4.49 1.40
CA LEU A 171 -5.03 5.37 0.23
C LEU A 171 -4.18 6.62 0.48
N ALA A 172 -4.31 7.22 1.67
CA ALA A 172 -3.54 8.40 2.07
C ALA A 172 -2.05 8.09 2.20
N GLU A 173 -1.71 7.00 2.89
CA GLU A 173 -0.34 6.54 3.06
C GLU A 173 0.32 6.27 1.71
N ALA A 174 -0.34 5.52 0.83
CA ALA A 174 0.18 5.21 -0.51
C ALA A 174 0.37 6.47 -1.36
N ALA A 175 -0.53 7.47 -1.25
CA ALA A 175 -0.40 8.72 -1.99
C ALA A 175 0.81 9.54 -1.51
N VAL A 176 0.94 9.73 -0.19
CA VAL A 176 2.04 10.53 0.40
C VAL A 176 3.38 9.83 0.20
N ASP A 177 3.45 8.50 0.36
CA ASP A 177 4.66 7.73 0.08
C ASP A 177 5.08 7.87 -1.39
N GLY A 178 4.15 7.72 -2.33
CA GLY A 178 4.43 7.91 -3.75
C GLY A 178 4.95 9.31 -4.09
N TRP A 179 4.42 10.37 -3.47
CA TRP A 179 4.94 11.72 -3.65
C TRP A 179 6.29 11.94 -2.96
N SER A 180 6.48 11.36 -1.77
CA SER A 180 7.74 11.48 -1.01
C SER A 180 8.92 10.83 -1.71
N ASN A 181 8.67 9.76 -2.47
CA ASN A 181 9.68 9.06 -3.27
C ASN A 181 9.95 9.71 -4.64
N SER A 182 9.32 10.84 -4.95
CA SER A 182 9.53 11.60 -6.18
C SER A 182 10.13 12.98 -5.87
N GLU A 183 11.33 13.26 -6.35
CA GLU A 183 12.06 14.51 -6.08
C GLU A 183 11.20 15.76 -6.38
N GLY A 184 10.49 15.77 -7.51
CA GLY A 184 9.64 16.89 -7.92
C GLY A 184 8.45 17.12 -6.98
N HIS A 185 7.77 16.05 -6.59
CA HIS A 185 6.63 16.12 -5.68
C HIS A 185 7.06 16.44 -4.25
N LEU A 186 8.13 15.79 -3.77
CA LEU A 186 8.71 16.08 -2.46
C LEU A 186 9.12 17.56 -2.32
N LYS A 187 9.73 18.12 -3.38
CA LYS A 187 10.09 19.53 -3.42
C LYS A 187 8.88 20.46 -3.25
N ASN A 188 7.73 20.10 -3.81
CA ASN A 188 6.50 20.85 -3.57
C ASN A 188 6.05 20.74 -2.12
N MET A 189 5.98 19.53 -1.55
CA MET A 189 5.56 19.32 -0.17
C MET A 189 6.47 20.04 0.84
N LEU A 190 7.78 20.12 0.56
CA LEU A 190 8.78 20.76 1.44
C LEU A 190 9.08 22.22 1.06
N ASN A 191 8.31 22.83 0.17
CA ASN A 191 8.52 24.23 -0.18
C ASN A 191 8.12 25.15 0.99
N ASN A 192 9.06 25.96 1.47
CA ASN A 192 8.87 26.89 2.59
C ASN A 192 8.11 28.17 2.23
N GLN A 193 7.88 28.42 0.94
CA GLN A 193 7.11 29.58 0.45
C GLN A 193 5.59 29.30 0.36
N LEU A 194 5.17 28.10 0.68
CA LEU A 194 3.78 27.70 0.66
C LEU A 194 3.14 27.95 2.03
N SER A 195 1.88 28.40 2.02
CA SER A 195 1.10 28.65 3.22
C SER A 195 -0.09 27.74 3.40
N SER A 196 -0.63 27.20 2.29
CA SER A 196 -1.88 26.45 2.33
C SER A 196 -1.85 25.21 1.43
N ILE A 197 -2.70 24.23 1.77
CA ILE A 197 -2.88 22.98 1.06
C ILE A 197 -4.36 22.67 0.87
N GLY A 198 -4.68 22.04 -0.26
CA GLY A 198 -5.94 21.35 -0.52
C GLY A 198 -5.68 20.00 -1.15
N VAL A 199 -6.53 19.03 -0.86
CA VAL A 199 -6.45 17.66 -1.35
C VAL A 199 -7.78 17.24 -1.94
N GLY A 200 -7.72 16.57 -3.08
CA GLY A 200 -8.89 15.98 -3.74
C GLY A 200 -8.59 14.55 -4.19
N ILE A 201 -9.60 13.70 -4.13
CA ILE A 201 -9.50 12.28 -4.50
C ILE A 201 -10.75 11.89 -5.27
N ALA A 202 -10.57 11.25 -6.43
CA ALA A 202 -11.66 10.69 -7.21
C ALA A 202 -11.32 9.27 -7.68
N LYS A 203 -12.35 8.42 -7.67
CA LYS A 203 -12.26 7.04 -8.17
C LYS A 203 -12.64 7.02 -9.65
N GLY A 204 -11.88 6.30 -10.46
CA GLY A 204 -12.13 6.12 -11.87
C GLY A 204 -11.42 4.88 -12.41
N VAL A 205 -11.27 4.81 -13.72
CA VAL A 205 -10.43 3.78 -14.36
C VAL A 205 -9.22 4.43 -15.02
N ASN A 206 -8.13 3.69 -15.14
CA ASN A 206 -6.97 4.14 -15.92
C ASN A 206 -7.13 3.78 -17.41
N ALA A 207 -6.16 4.15 -18.23
CA ALA A 207 -6.17 3.87 -19.67
C ALA A 207 -6.20 2.37 -20.04
N SER A 208 -6.06 1.47 -19.08
CA SER A 208 -6.14 0.01 -19.23
C SER A 208 -7.41 -0.57 -18.59
N ASP A 209 -8.44 0.24 -18.36
CA ASP A 209 -9.71 -0.11 -17.69
C ASP A 209 -9.53 -0.67 -16.26
N GLU A 210 -8.39 -0.39 -15.63
CA GLU A 210 -8.13 -0.80 -14.26
C GLU A 210 -8.64 0.27 -13.27
N GLU A 211 -9.43 -0.16 -12.28
CA GLU A 211 -9.93 0.70 -11.22
C GLU A 211 -8.77 1.38 -10.47
N SER A 212 -8.83 2.70 -10.40
CA SER A 212 -7.77 3.53 -9.86
C SER A 212 -8.29 4.76 -9.12
N TRP A 213 -7.50 5.25 -8.19
CA TRP A 213 -7.72 6.46 -7.44
C TRP A 213 -6.81 7.56 -7.97
N TYR A 214 -7.41 8.71 -8.28
CA TYR A 214 -6.71 9.92 -8.71
C TYR A 214 -6.62 10.86 -7.52
N CYS A 215 -5.41 11.06 -7.01
CA CYS A 215 -5.12 11.89 -5.86
C CYS A 215 -4.42 13.16 -6.29
N VAL A 216 -4.84 14.29 -5.75
CA VAL A 216 -4.32 15.62 -6.06
C VAL A 216 -3.99 16.37 -4.77
N GLN A 217 -2.79 16.95 -4.69
CA GLN A 217 -2.49 18.03 -3.75
C GLN A 217 -2.33 19.33 -4.54
N LEU A 218 -3.07 20.36 -4.14
CA LEU A 218 -2.83 21.74 -4.56
C LEU A 218 -2.25 22.52 -3.39
N PHE A 219 -1.27 23.35 -3.69
CA PHE A 219 -0.60 24.20 -2.72
C PHE A 219 -0.72 25.66 -3.16
N LEU A 220 -0.82 26.57 -2.20
CA LEU A 220 -0.86 28.02 -2.46
C LEU A 220 0.36 28.69 -1.85
N TYR A 221 1.00 29.54 -2.64
CA TYR A 221 2.09 30.36 -2.15
C TYR A 221 1.60 31.41 -1.15
N ASP A 222 2.43 31.73 -0.20
CA ASP A 222 2.15 32.74 0.83
C ASP A 222 1.89 34.12 0.19
N GLY A 223 0.93 34.85 0.77
CA GLY A 223 0.50 36.17 0.29
C GLY A 223 -0.51 36.13 -0.86
N TYR A 224 -0.89 34.96 -1.38
CA TYR A 224 -1.91 34.83 -2.43
C TYR A 224 -3.21 34.28 -1.87
N VAL A 225 -4.31 34.56 -2.59
CA VAL A 225 -5.65 34.09 -2.25
C VAL A 225 -6.36 33.52 -3.48
N ILE A 226 -7.22 32.54 -3.27
CA ILE A 226 -8.10 32.01 -4.31
C ILE A 226 -9.44 32.70 -4.21
N SER A 227 -9.83 33.42 -5.24
CA SER A 227 -11.11 34.11 -5.28
C SER A 227 -12.24 33.20 -5.77
N GLN A 228 -11.95 32.33 -6.72
CA GLN A 228 -12.93 31.51 -7.41
C GLN A 228 -12.32 30.12 -7.71
N VAL A 229 -13.15 29.09 -7.72
CA VAL A 229 -12.84 27.76 -8.23
C VAL A 229 -13.66 27.54 -9.50
N ASP A 230 -12.99 27.05 -10.55
CA ASP A 230 -13.65 26.70 -11.80
C ASP A 230 -14.20 25.27 -11.69
N THR A 231 -15.48 25.11 -11.93
CA THR A 231 -16.18 23.82 -11.80
C THR A 231 -15.99 22.97 -13.05
N PHE A 232 -15.83 21.66 -12.85
CA PHE A 232 -15.82 20.72 -13.97
C PHE A 232 -17.24 20.52 -14.50
N ALA A 233 -17.47 20.93 -15.73
CA ALA A 233 -18.68 20.57 -16.47
C ALA A 233 -18.36 19.28 -17.25
N ALA A 234 -18.90 18.14 -16.78
CA ALA A 234 -18.77 16.83 -17.42
C ALA A 234 -19.51 16.77 -18.77
#